data_39e7fa9e4de3a9a6e22ab1a77d089e0c
#
_entry.id   39e7fa9e4de3a9a6e22ab1a77d089e0c
#
_cell.length_a   1.000
_cell.length_b   1.000
_cell.length_c   1.000
_cell.angle_alpha   90.00
_cell.angle_beta   90.00
_cell.angle_gamma   90.00
#
_symmetry.space_group_name_H-M   'P 1'
#
loop_
_entity.id
_entity.type
_entity.pdbx_description
1 polymer ?
#
loop_
_entity_poly.entity_id
_entity_poly.type
_entity_poly.pdbx_seq_one_letter_code
_entity_poly.pdbx_strand_id
1 'polypeptide(L)'
;MEQKKWNRNDRRPPARRAQEPAEAAENMLEGRNAVQEALAAGRPIDKLYIAAGETDRALARLASMAREAGAAVVETDRRKLDQLSATGAHQGVIAMVAAHAYATVDEILENAKSRGEAPLIVICDELSDPHNLGAIIRTAECAGAHGVIVQERRAVGLTPAAVKASAGAVEYLPVARVTNLTSTIERLKREGIWTYAADMDGEDYADLDLSGPIALVIGAEGE
;
A
#
# COMPACT_ATOMS: atom_id res chain seq x y z
N MET A 1 -11.03 -49.23 23.42
CA MET A 1 -10.12 -48.26 22.78
C MET A 1 -10.72 -47.85 21.45
N GLU A 2 -11.47 -46.73 21.44
CA GLU A 2 -12.10 -46.20 20.24
C GLU A 2 -11.17 -45.20 19.60
N GLN A 3 -10.72 -45.50 18.36
CA GLN A 3 -9.92 -44.60 17.55
C GLN A 3 -10.84 -43.56 16.91
N LYS A 4 -10.79 -42.32 17.38
CA LYS A 4 -11.41 -41.16 16.70
C LYS A 4 -10.75 -40.94 15.35
N LYS A 5 -11.48 -41.27 14.26
CA LYS A 5 -11.10 -40.93 12.88
C LYS A 5 -11.16 -39.41 12.72
N TRP A 6 -10.00 -38.78 12.49
CA TRP A 6 -9.87 -37.38 12.14
C TRP A 6 -10.35 -37.16 10.70
N ASN A 7 -11.42 -36.36 10.54
CA ASN A 7 -12.04 -36.10 9.24
C ASN A 7 -11.33 -34.89 8.60
N ARG A 8 -10.60 -35.13 7.50
CA ARG A 8 -9.74 -34.16 6.79
C ARG A 8 -10.50 -33.12 5.95
N ASN A 9 -11.82 -33.03 6.03
CA ASN A 9 -12.63 -32.28 5.08
C ASN A 9 -13.29 -30.99 5.62
N ASP A 10 -12.87 -30.48 6.78
CA ASP A 10 -13.40 -29.23 7.36
C ASP A 10 -12.40 -28.04 7.28
N ARG A 11 -11.74 -27.89 6.13
CA ARG A 11 -11.05 -26.63 5.82
C ARG A 11 -12.02 -25.69 5.11
N ARG A 12 -12.92 -25.07 5.84
CA ARG A 12 -13.51 -23.80 5.38
C ARG A 12 -12.40 -22.75 5.37
N PRO A 13 -12.17 -22.05 4.24
CA PRO A 13 -11.25 -20.93 4.26
C PRO A 13 -11.74 -19.94 5.32
N PRO A 14 -10.83 -19.27 6.06
CA PRO A 14 -11.23 -18.25 7.01
C PRO A 14 -12.05 -17.20 6.26
N ALA A 15 -13.28 -16.94 6.75
CA ALA A 15 -14.11 -15.88 6.22
C ALA A 15 -13.25 -14.59 6.20
N ARG A 16 -13.12 -13.95 5.02
CA ARG A 16 -12.57 -12.59 4.91
C ARG A 16 -13.27 -11.76 5.98
N ARG A 17 -12.54 -11.37 7.02
CA ARG A 17 -13.04 -10.39 7.98
C ARG A 17 -13.37 -9.15 7.16
N ALA A 18 -14.66 -8.84 7.06
CA ALA A 18 -15.09 -7.54 6.56
C ALA A 18 -14.36 -6.49 7.41
N GLN A 19 -13.70 -5.55 6.77
CA GLN A 19 -13.11 -4.39 7.44
C GLN A 19 -14.20 -3.79 8.33
N GLU A 20 -13.90 -3.56 9.60
CA GLU A 20 -14.87 -3.01 10.54
C GLU A 20 -15.40 -1.68 10.00
N PRO A 21 -16.73 -1.50 9.89
CA PRO A 21 -17.33 -0.35 9.21
C PRO A 21 -16.93 1.02 9.79
N ALA A 22 -16.51 1.08 11.04
CA ALA A 22 -16.14 2.32 11.71
C ALA A 22 -14.76 2.86 11.30
N GLU A 23 -13.74 2.00 11.12
CA GLU A 23 -12.39 2.42 10.70
C GLU A 23 -12.35 2.83 9.21
N ALA A 24 -13.23 2.25 8.38
CA ALA A 24 -13.36 2.64 6.97
C ALA A 24 -13.97 4.05 6.80
N ALA A 25 -14.81 4.50 7.73
CA ALA A 25 -15.47 5.80 7.65
C ALA A 25 -14.53 6.98 7.97
N GLU A 26 -13.52 6.79 8.83
CA GLU A 26 -12.60 7.88 9.23
C GLU A 26 -11.68 8.37 8.11
N ASN A 27 -11.35 7.49 7.16
CA ASN A 27 -10.46 7.81 6.03
C ASN A 27 -11.18 7.81 4.69
N MET A 28 -12.48 7.95 4.69
CA MET A 28 -13.29 8.05 3.50
C MET A 28 -13.88 9.44 3.36
N LEU A 29 -13.68 10.05 2.19
CA LEU A 29 -14.30 11.32 1.84
C LEU A 29 -15.34 11.07 0.75
N GLU A 30 -16.54 11.56 0.96
CA GLU A 30 -17.66 11.43 0.05
C GLU A 30 -18.07 12.78 -0.52
N GLY A 31 -18.42 12.80 -1.80
CA GLY A 31 -18.91 13.99 -2.49
C GLY A 31 -17.80 14.86 -3.08
N ARG A 32 -18.20 15.60 -4.11
CA ARG A 32 -17.28 16.34 -4.99
C ARG A 32 -16.49 17.42 -4.26
N ASN A 33 -17.14 18.18 -3.42
CA ASN A 33 -16.50 19.28 -2.71
C ASN A 33 -15.47 18.78 -1.70
N ALA A 34 -15.81 17.76 -0.90
CA ALA A 34 -14.88 17.17 0.08
C ALA A 34 -13.63 16.61 -0.59
N VAL A 35 -13.80 15.89 -1.72
CA VAL A 35 -12.69 15.34 -2.48
C VAL A 35 -11.85 16.43 -3.14
N GLN A 36 -12.49 17.47 -3.69
CA GLN A 36 -11.78 18.62 -4.28
C GLN A 36 -10.93 19.36 -3.25
N GLU A 37 -11.49 19.64 -2.08
CA GLU A 37 -10.76 20.31 -0.99
C GLU A 37 -9.59 19.45 -0.49
N ALA A 38 -9.78 18.14 -0.35
CA ALA A 38 -8.71 17.24 0.07
C ALA A 38 -7.56 17.22 -0.94
N LEU A 39 -7.86 17.16 -2.25
CA LEU A 39 -6.85 17.23 -3.30
C LEU A 39 -6.15 18.59 -3.31
N ALA A 40 -6.89 19.69 -3.17
CA ALA A 40 -6.32 21.03 -3.12
C ALA A 40 -5.43 21.27 -1.89
N ALA A 41 -5.78 20.64 -0.75
CA ALA A 41 -4.98 20.66 0.47
C ALA A 41 -3.78 19.70 0.45
N GLY A 42 -3.56 18.95 -0.63
CA GLY A 42 -2.46 17.99 -0.74
C GLY A 42 -2.62 16.76 0.16
N ARG A 43 -3.85 16.43 0.62
CA ARG A 43 -4.05 15.21 1.40
C ARG A 43 -3.74 13.99 0.56
N PRO A 44 -2.95 13.03 1.07
CA PRO A 44 -2.61 11.83 0.33
C PRO A 44 -3.86 10.97 0.13
N ILE A 45 -4.27 10.77 -1.12
CA ILE A 45 -5.38 9.89 -1.50
C ILE A 45 -4.80 8.59 -2.05
N ASP A 46 -5.16 7.46 -1.46
CA ASP A 46 -4.76 6.15 -1.93
C ASP A 46 -5.57 5.74 -3.16
N LYS A 47 -6.89 5.94 -3.09
CA LYS A 47 -7.79 5.49 -4.14
C LYS A 47 -8.97 6.45 -4.30
N LEU A 48 -9.27 6.79 -5.54
CA LEU A 48 -10.45 7.56 -5.92
C LEU A 48 -11.40 6.67 -6.72
N TYR A 49 -12.60 6.41 -6.18
CA TYR A 49 -13.68 5.76 -6.90
C TYR A 49 -14.54 6.81 -7.56
N ILE A 50 -14.82 6.65 -8.86
CA ILE A 50 -15.71 7.52 -9.64
C ILE A 50 -16.76 6.70 -10.37
N ALA A 51 -17.94 7.27 -10.53
CA ALA A 51 -19.04 6.66 -11.28
C ALA A 51 -18.68 6.53 -12.76
N ALA A 52 -18.75 5.30 -13.29
CA ALA A 52 -18.54 5.01 -14.70
C ALA A 52 -19.70 5.54 -15.55
N GLY A 53 -19.40 5.97 -16.78
CA GLY A 53 -20.40 6.39 -17.77
C GLY A 53 -21.01 7.77 -17.58
N GLU A 54 -20.62 8.51 -16.55
CA GLU A 54 -21.03 9.91 -16.39
C GLU A 54 -20.09 10.83 -17.20
N THR A 55 -20.65 11.54 -18.18
CA THR A 55 -19.96 12.59 -18.97
C THR A 55 -19.81 13.89 -18.20
N ASP A 56 -19.65 13.82 -16.90
CA ASP A 56 -19.55 14.96 -16.01
C ASP A 56 -18.12 15.51 -15.98
N ARG A 57 -17.96 16.74 -16.47
CA ARG A 57 -16.68 17.43 -16.51
C ARG A 57 -16.06 17.61 -15.12
N ALA A 58 -16.86 17.75 -14.07
CA ALA A 58 -16.38 17.91 -12.70
C ALA A 58 -15.74 16.61 -12.20
N LEU A 59 -16.35 15.46 -12.45
CA LEU A 59 -15.77 14.15 -12.11
C LEU A 59 -14.49 13.87 -12.89
N ALA A 60 -14.47 14.19 -14.20
CA ALA A 60 -13.28 14.02 -15.03
C ALA A 60 -12.12 14.90 -14.51
N ARG A 61 -12.39 16.13 -14.07
CA ARG A 61 -11.39 17.02 -13.46
C ARG A 61 -10.86 16.44 -12.15
N LEU A 62 -11.73 15.97 -11.26
CA LEU A 62 -11.31 15.32 -10.00
C LEU A 62 -10.44 14.09 -10.26
N ALA A 63 -10.79 13.28 -11.27
CA ALA A 63 -9.98 12.13 -11.67
C ALA A 63 -8.58 12.54 -12.17
N SER A 64 -8.47 13.64 -12.93
CA SER A 64 -7.17 14.16 -13.39
C SER A 64 -6.34 14.63 -12.20
N MET A 65 -6.88 15.46 -11.34
CA MET A 65 -6.21 15.97 -10.14
C MET A 65 -5.74 14.82 -9.24
N ALA A 66 -6.58 13.79 -9.05
CA ALA A 66 -6.23 12.63 -8.25
C ALA A 66 -5.07 11.82 -8.86
N ARG A 67 -5.07 11.62 -10.21
CA ARG A 67 -3.93 10.95 -10.89
C ARG A 67 -2.64 11.75 -10.78
N GLU A 68 -2.71 13.07 -10.93
CA GLU A 68 -1.56 13.97 -10.76
C GLU A 68 -1.01 13.92 -9.34
N ALA A 69 -1.88 13.74 -8.34
CA ALA A 69 -1.51 13.55 -6.94
C ALA A 69 -1.06 12.11 -6.60
N GLY A 70 -0.95 11.20 -7.59
CA GLY A 70 -0.54 9.82 -7.40
C GLY A 70 -1.61 8.92 -6.77
N ALA A 71 -2.89 9.23 -6.91
CA ALA A 71 -3.97 8.38 -6.45
C ALA A 71 -4.40 7.37 -7.51
N ALA A 72 -4.67 6.12 -7.11
CA ALA A 72 -5.28 5.13 -7.99
C ALA A 72 -6.74 5.49 -8.30
N VAL A 73 -7.05 5.87 -9.55
CA VAL A 73 -8.42 6.17 -9.98
C VAL A 73 -9.11 4.92 -10.51
N VAL A 74 -10.23 4.56 -9.90
CA VAL A 74 -11.03 3.38 -10.22
C VAL A 74 -12.41 3.82 -10.70
N GLU A 75 -12.73 3.56 -11.96
CA GLU A 75 -14.08 3.72 -12.47
C GLU A 75 -14.94 2.52 -12.04
N THR A 76 -16.10 2.80 -11.49
CA THR A 76 -17.00 1.77 -10.97
C THR A 76 -18.46 2.13 -11.19
N ASP A 77 -19.37 1.16 -11.10
CA ASP A 77 -20.78 1.42 -11.17
C ASP A 77 -21.30 2.15 -9.91
N ARG A 78 -22.46 2.79 -10.06
CA ARG A 78 -23.06 3.58 -8.97
C ARG A 78 -23.46 2.72 -7.78
N ARG A 79 -23.85 1.46 -8.01
CA ARG A 79 -24.21 0.51 -6.94
C ARG A 79 -23.01 0.21 -6.04
N LYS A 80 -21.82 0.14 -6.62
CA LYS A 80 -20.59 -0.06 -5.84
C LYS A 80 -20.29 1.16 -4.98
N LEU A 81 -20.52 2.37 -5.47
CA LEU A 81 -20.39 3.60 -4.70
C LEU A 81 -21.43 3.64 -3.56
N ASP A 82 -22.69 3.29 -3.84
CA ASP A 82 -23.74 3.19 -2.83
C ASP A 82 -23.39 2.20 -1.71
N GLN A 83 -22.72 1.07 -2.05
CA GLN A 83 -22.25 0.08 -1.08
C GLN A 83 -21.06 0.56 -0.24
N LEU A 84 -20.20 1.39 -0.81
CA LEU A 84 -19.03 1.94 -0.12
C LEU A 84 -19.41 3.15 0.75
N SER A 85 -20.42 3.90 0.33
CA SER A 85 -20.83 5.15 0.97
C SER A 85 -21.40 4.90 2.37
N ALA A 86 -20.93 5.70 3.33
CA ALA A 86 -21.48 5.71 4.69
C ALA A 86 -22.70 6.65 4.80
N THR A 87 -22.77 7.71 3.97
CA THR A 87 -23.79 8.76 4.06
C THR A 87 -24.83 8.72 2.96
N GLY A 88 -24.58 7.98 1.88
CA GLY A 88 -25.40 7.98 0.66
C GLY A 88 -25.27 9.25 -0.18
N ALA A 89 -24.44 10.22 0.23
CA ALA A 89 -24.29 11.53 -0.42
C ALA A 89 -23.03 11.64 -1.30
N HIS A 90 -22.53 10.53 -1.83
CA HIS A 90 -21.25 10.45 -2.55
C HIS A 90 -21.20 11.24 -3.87
N GLN A 91 -22.31 11.65 -4.47
CA GLN A 91 -22.36 12.46 -5.71
C GLN A 91 -21.51 11.91 -6.88
N GLY A 92 -21.35 10.58 -6.97
CA GLY A 92 -20.56 9.92 -7.99
C GLY A 92 -19.05 9.81 -7.68
N VAL A 93 -18.58 10.21 -6.49
CA VAL A 93 -17.17 10.15 -6.12
C VAL A 93 -16.98 9.83 -4.64
N ILE A 94 -16.01 8.91 -4.37
CA ILE A 94 -15.55 8.56 -3.02
C ILE A 94 -14.02 8.48 -3.06
N ALA A 95 -13.34 9.13 -2.13
CA ALA A 95 -11.90 9.04 -1.96
C ALA A 95 -11.53 8.30 -0.67
N MET A 96 -10.61 7.36 -0.78
CA MET A 96 -9.94 6.73 0.35
C MET A 96 -8.65 7.48 0.62
N VAL A 97 -8.57 8.13 1.76
CA VAL A 97 -7.41 8.93 2.19
C VAL A 97 -6.42 8.02 2.91
N ALA A 98 -5.14 8.20 2.64
CA ALA A 98 -4.10 7.50 3.39
C ALA A 98 -4.11 7.94 4.87
N ALA A 99 -3.94 6.99 5.77
CA ALA A 99 -3.89 7.26 7.20
C ALA A 99 -2.55 7.88 7.64
N HIS A 100 -1.53 7.80 6.78
CA HIS A 100 -0.21 8.39 6.98
C HIS A 100 0.32 8.97 5.65
N ALA A 101 1.18 9.97 5.73
CA ALA A 101 1.81 10.56 4.54
C ALA A 101 2.80 9.58 3.88
N TYR A 102 2.87 9.64 2.55
CA TYR A 102 3.91 8.93 1.82
C TYR A 102 5.14 9.79 1.67
N ALA A 103 6.30 9.14 1.75
CA ALA A 103 7.57 9.69 1.35
C ALA A 103 7.85 9.46 -0.15
N THR A 104 8.92 10.05 -0.63
CA THR A 104 9.50 9.76 -1.94
C THR A 104 10.65 8.77 -1.82
N VAL A 105 11.05 8.15 -2.94
CA VAL A 105 12.24 7.28 -2.98
C VAL A 105 13.50 8.08 -2.65
N ASP A 106 13.54 9.35 -3.05
CA ASP A 106 14.68 10.25 -2.74
C ASP A 106 14.82 10.49 -1.24
N GLU A 107 13.71 10.66 -0.52
CA GLU A 107 13.71 10.80 0.94
C GLU A 107 14.19 9.53 1.65
N ILE A 108 13.87 8.35 1.12
CA ILE A 108 14.40 7.07 1.64
C ILE A 108 15.93 7.01 1.47
N LEU A 109 16.41 7.37 0.30
CA LEU A 109 17.85 7.38 0.01
C LEU A 109 18.62 8.43 0.84
N GLU A 110 18.03 9.61 1.03
CA GLU A 110 18.62 10.65 1.86
C GLU A 110 18.61 10.26 3.34
N ASN A 111 17.61 9.47 3.80
CA ASN A 111 17.59 8.91 5.15
C ASN A 111 18.81 8.01 5.40
N ALA A 112 19.14 7.11 4.47
CA ALA A 112 20.35 6.27 4.57
C ALA A 112 21.64 7.12 4.57
N LYS A 113 21.72 8.05 3.64
CA LYS A 113 22.88 8.95 3.50
C LYS A 113 23.10 9.81 4.75
N SER A 114 22.04 10.35 5.33
CA SER A 114 22.12 11.20 6.53
C SER A 114 22.59 10.41 7.76
N ARG A 115 22.35 9.10 7.80
CA ARG A 115 22.84 8.18 8.84
C ARG A 115 24.28 7.71 8.56
N GLY A 116 24.81 7.95 7.35
CA GLY A 116 26.12 7.44 6.92
C GLY A 116 26.11 5.92 6.73
N GLU A 117 24.95 5.33 6.43
CA GLU A 117 24.71 3.90 6.30
C GLU A 117 24.46 3.49 4.84
N ALA A 118 24.78 2.25 4.51
CA ALA A 118 24.39 1.67 3.23
C ALA A 118 22.86 1.48 3.19
N PRO A 119 22.17 1.90 2.11
CA PRO A 119 20.72 1.73 2.02
C PRO A 119 20.27 0.27 2.19
N LEU A 120 19.34 0.04 3.12
CA LEU A 120 18.55 -1.16 3.25
C LEU A 120 17.09 -0.78 2.98
N ILE A 121 16.53 -1.26 1.87
CA ILE A 121 15.19 -0.90 1.40
C ILE A 121 14.35 -2.17 1.28
N VAL A 122 13.09 -2.13 1.72
CA VAL A 122 12.14 -3.21 1.47
C VAL A 122 11.16 -2.78 0.39
N ILE A 123 10.96 -3.61 -0.62
CA ILE A 123 10.04 -3.37 -1.73
C ILE A 123 8.92 -4.40 -1.64
N CYS A 124 7.67 -3.94 -1.57
CA CYS A 124 6.49 -4.81 -1.54
C CYS A 124 5.87 -4.87 -2.94
N ASP A 125 5.83 -6.05 -3.54
CA ASP A 125 5.23 -6.28 -4.85
C ASP A 125 3.85 -6.94 -4.70
N GLU A 126 2.81 -6.29 -5.23
CA GLU A 126 1.40 -6.73 -5.26
C GLU A 126 0.80 -7.12 -3.89
N LEU A 127 1.36 -6.64 -2.79
CA LEU A 127 0.88 -6.93 -1.44
C LEU A 127 -0.53 -6.36 -1.22
N SER A 128 -1.51 -7.22 -0.93
CA SER A 128 -2.92 -6.83 -0.85
C SER A 128 -3.49 -6.74 0.58
N ASP A 129 -2.84 -7.37 1.57
CA ASP A 129 -3.29 -7.38 2.96
C ASP A 129 -2.63 -6.24 3.77
N PRO A 130 -3.44 -5.33 4.37
CA PRO A 130 -2.92 -4.26 5.20
C PRO A 130 -2.19 -4.73 6.46
N HIS A 131 -2.56 -5.89 7.03
CA HIS A 131 -1.88 -6.44 8.19
C HIS A 131 -0.47 -6.91 7.83
N ASN A 132 -0.30 -7.52 6.66
CA ASN A 132 1.01 -7.93 6.15
C ASN A 132 1.88 -6.71 5.89
N LEU A 133 1.34 -5.65 5.26
CA LEU A 133 2.09 -4.41 5.06
C LEU A 133 2.55 -3.80 6.39
N GLY A 134 1.66 -3.70 7.37
CA GLY A 134 2.00 -3.18 8.70
C GLY A 134 3.08 -4.03 9.41
N ALA A 135 2.99 -5.36 9.30
CA ALA A 135 3.99 -6.27 9.86
C ALA A 135 5.36 -6.11 9.18
N ILE A 136 5.38 -5.94 7.86
CA ILE A 136 6.61 -5.69 7.09
C ILE A 136 7.24 -4.36 7.51
N ILE A 137 6.45 -3.27 7.60
CA ILE A 137 6.94 -1.95 8.04
C ILE A 137 7.58 -2.06 9.44
N ARG A 138 6.91 -2.73 10.38
CA ARG A 138 7.43 -2.94 11.74
C ARG A 138 8.72 -3.75 11.74
N THR A 139 8.78 -4.83 10.96
CA THR A 139 9.98 -5.68 10.89
C THR A 139 11.14 -4.95 10.23
N ALA A 140 10.86 -4.21 9.16
CA ALA A 140 11.85 -3.41 8.44
C ALA A 140 12.45 -2.32 9.33
N GLU A 141 11.62 -1.62 10.12
CA GLU A 141 12.08 -0.62 11.09
C GLU A 141 13.01 -1.27 12.14
N CYS A 142 12.59 -2.37 12.76
CA CYS A 142 13.40 -3.09 13.73
C CYS A 142 14.71 -3.65 13.14
N ALA A 143 14.74 -3.96 11.85
CA ALA A 143 15.94 -4.43 11.15
C ALA A 143 16.87 -3.27 10.71
N GLY A 144 16.51 -2.02 10.98
CA GLY A 144 17.30 -0.85 10.60
C GLY A 144 17.16 -0.47 9.12
N ALA A 145 16.08 -0.87 8.45
CA ALA A 145 15.81 -0.44 7.09
C ALA A 145 15.64 1.10 7.00
N HIS A 146 15.89 1.64 5.83
CA HIS A 146 15.81 3.09 5.57
C HIS A 146 14.48 3.51 4.95
N GLY A 147 13.69 2.55 4.46
CA GLY A 147 12.36 2.77 3.94
C GLY A 147 11.71 1.54 3.34
N VAL A 148 10.41 1.67 3.10
CA VAL A 148 9.59 0.67 2.41
C VAL A 148 9.04 1.29 1.13
N ILE A 149 9.03 0.55 0.03
CA ILE A 149 8.43 0.99 -1.25
C ILE A 149 7.23 0.10 -1.55
N VAL A 150 6.09 0.72 -1.84
CA VAL A 150 4.85 0.05 -2.23
C VAL A 150 4.38 0.53 -3.60
N GLN A 151 3.58 -0.28 -4.29
CA GLN A 151 2.97 0.12 -5.56
C GLN A 151 1.71 0.97 -5.32
N GLU A 152 1.46 1.92 -6.25
CA GLU A 152 0.21 2.69 -6.30
C GLU A 152 -1.00 1.83 -6.66
N ARG A 153 -0.80 0.86 -7.56
CA ARG A 153 -1.86 -0.02 -8.08
C ARG A 153 -1.59 -1.46 -7.70
N ARG A 154 -2.67 -2.26 -7.57
CA ARG A 154 -2.63 -3.69 -7.21
C ARG A 154 -1.99 -3.98 -5.85
N ALA A 155 -1.78 -2.96 -5.03
CA ALA A 155 -1.25 -3.10 -3.69
C ALA A 155 -2.12 -2.36 -2.68
N VAL A 156 -1.99 -2.73 -1.41
CA VAL A 156 -2.58 -2.02 -0.30
C VAL A 156 -1.73 -0.79 0.03
N GLY A 157 -2.39 0.32 0.38
CA GLY A 157 -1.72 1.52 0.86
C GLY A 157 -1.65 1.61 2.39
N LEU A 158 -1.24 2.77 2.89
CA LEU A 158 -1.18 3.09 4.32
C LEU A 158 -2.59 3.33 4.89
N THR A 159 -3.40 2.28 4.88
CA THR A 159 -4.73 2.29 5.50
C THR A 159 -4.63 2.33 7.03
N PRO A 160 -5.70 2.69 7.78
CA PRO A 160 -5.70 2.63 9.24
C PRO A 160 -5.29 1.27 9.78
N ALA A 161 -5.72 0.19 9.13
CA ALA A 161 -5.36 -1.17 9.52
C ALA A 161 -3.86 -1.44 9.36
N ALA A 162 -3.23 -0.95 8.26
CA ALA A 162 -1.78 -1.06 8.05
C ALA A 162 -1.00 -0.22 9.07
N VAL A 163 -1.43 1.02 9.30
CA VAL A 163 -0.83 1.90 10.32
C VAL A 163 -0.92 1.28 11.70
N LYS A 164 -2.08 0.77 12.10
CA LYS A 164 -2.27 0.07 13.38
C LYS A 164 -1.40 -1.19 13.50
N ALA A 165 -1.31 -1.99 12.43
CA ALA A 165 -0.49 -3.20 12.41
C ALA A 165 1.02 -2.92 12.46
N SER A 166 1.46 -1.73 12.01
CA SER A 166 2.85 -1.30 12.11
C SER A 166 3.30 -0.98 13.54
N ALA A 167 2.36 -0.91 14.50
CA ALA A 167 2.62 -0.61 15.90
C ALA A 167 3.45 0.67 16.13
N GLY A 168 3.25 1.69 15.29
CA GLY A 168 3.94 2.97 15.34
C GLY A 168 5.22 3.07 14.50
N ALA A 169 5.69 1.98 13.91
CA ALA A 169 6.90 1.98 13.09
C ALA A 169 6.79 2.90 11.86
N VAL A 170 5.59 3.10 11.33
CA VAL A 170 5.31 4.01 10.20
C VAL A 170 5.68 5.47 10.49
N GLU A 171 5.76 5.89 11.76
CA GLU A 171 6.16 7.24 12.16
C GLU A 171 7.69 7.47 12.02
N TYR A 172 8.47 6.40 11.96
CA TYR A 172 9.93 6.43 11.94
C TYR A 172 10.51 5.94 10.62
N LEU A 173 9.83 5.02 9.96
CA LEU A 173 10.27 4.41 8.70
C LEU A 173 9.50 5.01 7.53
N PRO A 174 10.13 5.78 6.63
CA PRO A 174 9.45 6.36 5.47
C PRO A 174 8.93 5.29 4.53
N VAL A 175 7.70 5.44 4.07
CA VAL A 175 7.06 4.58 3.09
C VAL A 175 6.83 5.35 1.80
N ALA A 176 7.48 4.95 0.72
CA ALA A 176 7.29 5.56 -0.60
C ALA A 176 6.26 4.78 -1.43
N ARG A 177 5.43 5.52 -2.19
CA ARG A 177 4.48 4.95 -3.12
C ARG A 177 4.91 5.27 -4.56
N VAL A 178 5.02 4.23 -5.40
CA VAL A 178 5.51 4.36 -6.77
C VAL A 178 4.50 3.83 -7.79
N THR A 179 4.41 4.49 -8.93
CA THR A 179 3.49 4.09 -10.02
C THR A 179 4.02 2.88 -10.80
N ASN A 180 5.35 2.77 -10.93
CA ASN A 180 6.00 1.69 -11.68
C ASN A 180 7.18 1.11 -10.90
N LEU A 181 6.98 -0.10 -10.37
CA LEU A 181 7.97 -0.78 -9.54
C LEU A 181 9.21 -1.17 -10.35
N THR A 182 9.04 -1.68 -11.57
CA THR A 182 10.15 -2.08 -12.44
C THR A 182 11.09 -0.91 -12.71
N SER A 183 10.56 0.25 -13.10
CA SER A 183 11.39 1.44 -13.34
C SER A 183 12.08 1.95 -12.07
N THR A 184 11.43 1.79 -10.92
CA THR A 184 12.02 2.14 -9.61
C THR A 184 13.19 1.21 -9.28
N ILE A 185 13.02 -0.10 -9.46
CA ILE A 185 14.10 -1.09 -9.26
C ILE A 185 15.28 -0.82 -10.21
N GLU A 186 15.00 -0.52 -11.48
CA GLU A 186 16.06 -0.15 -12.44
C GLU A 186 16.80 1.15 -12.04
N ARG A 187 16.08 2.11 -11.48
CA ARG A 187 16.69 3.31 -10.92
C ARG A 187 17.61 2.95 -9.75
N LEU A 188 17.14 2.19 -8.76
CA LEU A 188 17.94 1.78 -7.61
C LEU A 188 19.21 1.00 -8.03
N LYS A 189 19.10 0.12 -9.02
CA LYS A 189 20.25 -0.59 -9.60
C LYS A 189 21.28 0.34 -10.21
N ARG A 190 20.85 1.40 -10.92
CA ARG A 190 21.78 2.42 -11.48
C ARG A 190 22.47 3.25 -10.39
N GLU A 191 21.85 3.37 -9.22
CA GLU A 191 22.43 4.04 -8.05
C GLU A 191 23.33 3.08 -7.21
N GLY A 192 23.58 1.87 -7.72
CA GLY A 192 24.46 0.87 -7.09
C GLY A 192 23.82 0.03 -6.00
N ILE A 193 22.49 0.02 -5.90
CA ILE A 193 21.75 -0.77 -4.92
C ILE A 193 21.42 -2.14 -5.51
N TRP A 194 21.95 -3.19 -4.90
CA TRP A 194 21.66 -4.56 -5.29
C TRP A 194 20.22 -4.94 -4.93
N THR A 195 19.54 -5.64 -5.84
CA THR A 195 18.17 -6.05 -5.64
C THR A 195 18.07 -7.56 -5.53
N TYR A 196 17.52 -8.03 -4.42
CA TYR A 196 17.24 -9.44 -4.14
C TYR A 196 15.74 -9.63 -4.06
N ALA A 197 15.23 -10.71 -4.66
CA ALA A 197 13.83 -11.10 -4.53
C ALA A 197 13.73 -12.33 -3.62
N ALA A 198 12.81 -12.31 -2.67
CA ALA A 198 12.49 -13.48 -1.88
C ALA A 198 11.67 -14.46 -2.73
N ASP A 199 12.19 -15.68 -2.93
CA ASP A 199 11.57 -16.73 -3.71
C ASP A 199 11.79 -18.08 -3.02
N MET A 200 10.83 -19.01 -3.16
CA MET A 200 10.92 -20.33 -2.53
C MET A 200 11.96 -21.24 -3.21
N ASP A 201 12.24 -20.99 -4.49
CA ASP A 201 13.23 -21.72 -5.29
C ASP A 201 14.59 -20.99 -5.35
N GLY A 202 14.75 -19.93 -4.56
CA GLY A 202 15.97 -19.13 -4.49
C GLY A 202 17.11 -19.79 -3.71
N GLU A 203 18.26 -19.11 -3.69
CA GLU A 203 19.39 -19.50 -2.83
C GLU A 203 19.08 -19.15 -1.36
N ASP A 204 19.67 -19.93 -0.43
CA ASP A 204 19.52 -19.62 0.99
C ASP A 204 20.15 -18.25 1.30
N TYR A 205 19.39 -17.39 1.98
CA TYR A 205 19.85 -16.05 2.32
C TYR A 205 21.14 -16.06 3.18
N ALA A 206 21.41 -17.15 3.91
CA ALA A 206 22.61 -17.30 4.71
C ALA A 206 23.88 -17.47 3.86
N ASP A 207 23.74 -17.89 2.59
CA ASP A 207 24.83 -18.08 1.65
C ASP A 207 25.08 -16.83 0.78
N LEU A 208 24.21 -15.81 0.87
CA LEU A 208 24.32 -14.58 0.10
C LEU A 208 25.16 -13.52 0.82
N ASP A 209 25.97 -12.79 0.07
CA ASP A 209 26.57 -11.55 0.56
C ASP A 209 25.56 -10.41 0.50
N LEU A 210 24.91 -10.17 1.61
CA LEU A 210 23.94 -9.08 1.79
C LEU A 210 24.58 -7.83 2.40
N SER A 211 25.90 -7.71 2.36
CA SER A 211 26.61 -6.51 2.79
C SER A 211 26.46 -5.38 1.75
N GLY A 212 26.45 -4.13 2.22
CA GLY A 212 26.36 -2.96 1.36
C GLY A 212 24.92 -2.52 1.03
N PRO A 213 24.75 -1.72 -0.05
CA PRO A 213 23.43 -1.17 -0.41
C PRO A 213 22.55 -2.23 -1.05
N ILE A 214 21.42 -2.54 -0.41
CA ILE A 214 20.49 -3.58 -0.88
C ILE A 214 19.03 -3.14 -0.86
N ALA A 215 18.24 -3.71 -1.77
CA ALA A 215 16.80 -3.65 -1.79
C ALA A 215 16.22 -5.08 -1.83
N LEU A 216 15.44 -5.44 -0.82
CA LEU A 216 14.78 -6.74 -0.73
C LEU A 216 13.36 -6.63 -1.27
N VAL A 217 13.03 -7.39 -2.30
CA VAL A 217 11.68 -7.48 -2.87
C VAL A 217 10.93 -8.65 -2.21
N ILE A 218 9.77 -8.34 -1.64
CA ILE A 218 8.84 -9.28 -1.05
C ILE A 218 7.58 -9.29 -1.90
N GLY A 219 7.28 -10.42 -2.53
CA GLY A 219 6.11 -10.64 -3.35
C GLY A 219 4.84 -10.88 -2.54
N ALA A 220 3.70 -10.91 -3.25
CA ALA A 220 2.44 -11.39 -2.68
C ALA A 220 2.55 -12.87 -2.30
N GLU A 221 1.73 -13.31 -1.34
CA GLU A 221 1.55 -14.73 -1.06
C GLU A 221 1.01 -15.41 -2.32
N GLY A 222 1.75 -16.40 -2.84
CA GLY A 222 1.39 -17.14 -4.04
C GLY A 222 0.04 -17.88 -3.86
N GLU A 223 -0.75 -17.92 -4.94
CA GLU A 223 -1.93 -18.79 -5.06
C GLU A 223 -1.55 -20.27 -5.11
#